data_ce02bdb3a702469059ec2511c3a0f153
#
_entry.id   ce02bdb3a702469059ec2511c3a0f153
#
_cell.length_a   1.000
_cell.length_b   1.000
_cell.length_c   1.000
_cell.angle_alpha   90.00
_cell.angle_beta   90.00
_cell.angle_gamma   90.00
#
_symmetry.space_group_name_H-M   'P 1'
#
loop_
_entity.id
_entity.type
_entity.pdbx_description
1 polymer ?
#
loop_
_entity_poly.entity_id
_entity_poly.type
_entity_poly.pdbx_seq_one_letter_code
_entity_poly.pdbx_strand_id
1 'polypeptide(L)'
;MPNVQVRPSRDLRNKYPEISGIVKQHNPVIITNNGKGDTVLISMEDYAGYEDYMYRHYVMQELKRTEEAIKDPNYKWHDSEDVWERLGI
;
A
#
# COMPACT_ATOMS: atom_id res chain seq x y z
N MET A 1 4.89 9.03 14.85
CA MET A 1 4.45 9.03 13.46
C MET A 1 5.54 9.55 12.56
N PRO A 2 5.75 8.95 11.38
CA PRO A 2 6.69 9.51 10.44
C PRO A 2 6.21 10.87 9.94
N ASN A 3 7.15 11.75 9.65
CA ASN A 3 6.85 13.06 9.09
C ASN A 3 6.61 12.92 7.59
N VAL A 4 5.44 13.33 7.13
CA VAL A 4 5.11 13.34 5.71
C VAL A 4 5.63 14.65 5.12
N GLN A 5 6.47 14.57 4.08
CA GLN A 5 6.96 15.74 3.38
C GLN A 5 6.26 15.87 2.03
N VAL A 6 6.17 17.09 1.54
CA VAL A 6 5.54 17.40 0.25
C VAL A 6 6.60 18.04 -0.63
N ARG A 7 6.78 17.49 -1.81
CA ARG A 7 7.78 17.98 -2.78
C ARG A 7 7.17 18.04 -4.18
N PRO A 8 7.52 19.04 -4.98
CA PRO A 8 7.06 19.05 -6.38
C PRO A 8 7.74 17.98 -7.21
N SER A 9 7.09 17.58 -8.30
CA SER A 9 7.63 16.55 -9.22
C SER A 9 9.00 16.91 -9.76
N ARG A 10 9.29 18.21 -9.89
CA ARG A 10 10.61 18.68 -10.31
C ARG A 10 11.71 18.19 -9.38
N ASP A 11 11.46 18.18 -8.06
CA ASP A 11 12.43 17.73 -7.07
C ASP A 11 12.70 16.24 -7.17
N LEU A 12 11.70 15.44 -7.55
CA LEU A 12 11.90 14.02 -7.78
C LEU A 12 12.92 13.77 -8.90
N ARG A 13 12.90 14.61 -9.93
CA ARG A 13 13.84 14.51 -11.04
C ARG A 13 15.23 15.02 -10.69
N ASN A 14 15.31 16.17 -10.02
CA ASN A 14 16.56 16.88 -9.82
C ASN A 14 17.23 16.60 -8.48
N LYS A 15 16.46 16.18 -7.46
CA LYS A 15 16.94 15.97 -6.09
C LYS A 15 16.58 14.58 -5.58
N TYR A 16 16.57 13.60 -6.45
CA TYR A 16 16.21 12.22 -6.08
C TYR A 16 17.05 11.67 -4.93
N PRO A 17 18.39 11.87 -4.89
CA PRO A 17 19.18 11.36 -3.75
C PRO A 17 18.73 11.92 -2.40
N GLU A 18 18.34 13.19 -2.35
CA GLU A 18 17.81 13.80 -1.13
C GLU A 18 16.48 13.16 -0.73
N ILE A 19 15.57 13.03 -1.69
CA ILE A 19 14.26 12.41 -1.46
C ILE A 19 14.42 10.94 -1.06
N SER A 20 15.33 10.20 -1.69
CA SER A 20 15.62 8.83 -1.36
C SER A 20 16.10 8.70 0.10
N GLY A 21 16.93 9.63 0.56
CA GLY A 21 17.36 9.65 1.96
C GLY A 21 16.22 9.87 2.93
N ILE A 22 15.28 10.74 2.57
CA ILE A 22 14.10 11.01 3.41
C ILE A 22 13.23 9.76 3.54
N VAL A 23 12.91 9.09 2.43
CA VAL A 23 12.03 7.91 2.47
C VAL A 23 12.69 6.73 3.16
N LYS A 24 14.03 6.61 3.10
CA LYS A 24 14.76 5.55 3.80
C LYS A 24 14.72 5.72 5.32
N GLN A 25 14.42 6.92 5.80
CA GLN A 25 14.21 7.19 7.21
C GLN A 25 12.74 6.99 7.63
N HIS A 26 11.97 6.29 6.82
CA HIS A 26 10.54 6.00 7.06
C HIS A 26 9.65 7.25 7.02
N ASN A 27 10.04 8.26 6.25
CA ASN A 27 9.26 9.47 6.04
C ASN A 27 8.68 9.48 4.63
N PRO A 28 7.37 9.26 4.46
CA PRO A 28 6.77 9.31 3.12
C PRO A 28 6.89 10.70 2.50
N VAL A 29 7.04 10.73 1.19
CA VAL A 29 7.09 11.98 0.43
C VAL A 29 5.94 12.02 -0.56
N ILE A 30 5.09 13.03 -0.43
CA ILE A 30 4.02 13.26 -1.41
C ILE A 30 4.59 14.10 -2.54
N ILE A 31 4.51 13.57 -3.75
CA ILE A 31 4.95 14.27 -4.96
C ILE A 31 3.75 14.98 -5.55
N THR A 32 3.88 16.29 -5.75
CA THR A 32 2.81 17.11 -6.29
C THR A 32 3.05 17.41 -7.77
N ASN A 33 1.98 17.55 -8.51
CA ASN A 33 1.98 18.02 -9.88
C ASN A 33 0.96 19.14 -9.99
N ASN A 34 1.40 20.33 -10.41
CA ASN A 34 0.56 21.53 -10.48
C ASN A 34 -0.12 21.85 -9.14
N GLY A 35 0.62 21.69 -8.04
CA GLY A 35 0.14 21.99 -6.69
C GLY A 35 -0.80 20.97 -6.10
N LYS A 36 -1.05 19.85 -6.78
CA LYS A 36 -1.93 18.79 -6.30
C LYS A 36 -1.13 17.52 -6.03
N GLY A 37 -1.48 16.79 -4.97
CA GLY A 37 -0.88 15.50 -4.69
C GLY A 37 -1.14 14.53 -5.85
N ASP A 38 -0.07 13.95 -6.38
CA ASP A 38 -0.11 13.09 -7.54
C ASP A 38 0.31 11.66 -7.18
N THR A 39 1.45 11.54 -6.50
CA THR A 39 2.01 10.24 -6.13
C THR A 39 2.58 10.31 -4.71
N VAL A 40 2.81 9.15 -4.14
CA VAL A 40 3.48 9.02 -2.84
C VAL A 40 4.71 8.14 -3.02
N LEU A 41 5.84 8.60 -2.49
CA LEU A 41 7.09 7.86 -2.51
C LEU A 41 7.38 7.33 -1.10
N ILE A 42 7.65 6.04 -1.00
CA ILE A 42 8.01 5.39 0.27
C ILE A 42 9.18 4.43 0.02
N SER A 43 9.85 4.02 1.09
CA SER A 43 10.92 3.05 0.96
C SER A 43 10.37 1.65 0.64
N MET A 44 11.21 0.78 0.08
CA MET A 44 10.81 -0.62 -0.16
C MET A 44 10.46 -1.33 1.15
N GLU A 45 11.16 -1.03 2.22
CA GLU A 45 10.86 -1.59 3.54
C GLU A 45 9.48 -1.19 4.03
N ASP A 46 9.13 0.09 3.90
CA ASP A 46 7.80 0.59 4.29
C ASP A 46 6.71 0.04 3.39
N TYR A 47 6.99 -0.10 2.09
CA TYR A 47 6.06 -0.69 1.17
C TYR A 47 5.78 -2.16 1.51
N ALA A 48 6.81 -2.92 1.85
CA ALA A 48 6.64 -4.31 2.25
C ALA A 48 5.79 -4.42 3.53
N GLY A 49 5.99 -3.52 4.48
CA GLY A 49 5.16 -3.45 5.69
C GLY A 49 3.71 -3.09 5.37
N TYR A 50 3.50 -2.17 4.43
CA TYR A 50 2.17 -1.78 3.99
C TYR A 50 1.46 -2.95 3.30
N GLU A 51 2.14 -3.69 2.43
CA GLU A 51 1.56 -4.87 1.78
C GLU A 51 1.15 -5.92 2.79
N ASP A 52 2.00 -6.19 3.78
CA ASP A 52 1.70 -7.14 4.84
C ASP A 52 0.46 -6.72 5.63
N TYR A 53 0.36 -5.45 5.98
CA TYR A 53 -0.80 -4.90 6.67
C TYR A 53 -2.06 -5.05 5.82
N MET A 54 -2.00 -4.70 4.55
CA MET A 54 -3.14 -4.79 3.64
C MET A 54 -3.57 -6.24 3.45
N TYR A 55 -2.61 -7.14 3.35
CA TYR A 55 -2.90 -8.57 3.22
C TYR A 55 -3.63 -9.10 4.46
N ARG A 56 -3.12 -8.77 5.65
CA ARG A 56 -3.74 -9.20 6.92
C ARG A 56 -5.14 -8.64 7.05
N HIS A 57 -5.34 -7.38 6.72
CA HIS A 57 -6.65 -6.75 6.77
C HIS A 57 -7.63 -7.44 5.83
N TYR A 58 -7.19 -7.73 4.62
CA TYR A 58 -7.99 -8.43 3.62
C TYR A 58 -8.37 -9.83 4.12
N VAL A 59 -7.42 -10.59 4.64
CA VAL A 59 -7.65 -11.93 5.16
C VAL A 59 -8.66 -11.91 6.31
N MET A 60 -8.54 -10.94 7.23
CA MET A 60 -9.49 -10.80 8.33
C MET A 60 -10.90 -10.51 7.85
N GLN A 61 -11.05 -9.68 6.82
CA GLN A 61 -12.37 -9.41 6.23
C GLN A 61 -12.95 -10.66 5.57
N GLU A 62 -12.14 -11.42 4.86
CA GLU A 62 -12.59 -12.66 4.23
C GLU A 62 -12.96 -13.73 5.27
N LEU A 63 -12.24 -13.79 6.39
CA LEU A 63 -12.60 -14.69 7.49
C LEU A 63 -13.96 -14.36 8.08
N LYS A 64 -14.25 -13.06 8.26
CA LYS A 64 -15.57 -12.63 8.74
C LYS A 64 -16.68 -13.02 7.76
N ARG A 65 -16.46 -12.82 6.47
CA ARG A 65 -17.41 -13.25 5.44
C ARG A 65 -17.60 -14.75 5.46
N THR A 66 -16.51 -15.48 5.68
CA THR A 66 -16.53 -16.93 5.75
C THR A 66 -17.37 -17.43 6.93
N GLU A 67 -17.22 -16.79 8.11
CA GLU A 67 -18.03 -17.15 9.28
C GLU A 67 -19.52 -16.96 9.01
N GLU A 68 -19.88 -15.87 8.32
CA GLU A 68 -21.28 -15.64 7.93
C GLU A 68 -21.74 -16.57 6.83
N ALA A 69 -20.86 -16.89 5.88
CA ALA A 69 -21.18 -17.66 4.69
C ALA A 69 -21.12 -19.18 4.93
N ILE A 70 -20.42 -19.66 5.95
CA ILE A 70 -20.41 -21.08 6.34
C ILE A 70 -21.82 -21.56 6.69
N LYS A 71 -22.70 -20.64 7.06
CA LYS A 71 -24.11 -20.93 7.28
C LYS A 71 -24.89 -21.14 6.00
N ASP A 72 -24.30 -20.80 4.84
CA ASP A 72 -24.90 -20.98 3.52
C ASP A 72 -24.32 -22.25 2.88
N PRO A 73 -25.16 -23.28 2.56
CA PRO A 73 -24.67 -24.52 1.99
C PRO A 73 -24.09 -24.38 0.58
N ASN A 74 -24.28 -23.24 -0.07
CA ASN A 74 -23.76 -22.97 -1.42
C ASN A 74 -22.45 -22.22 -1.42
N TYR A 75 -21.86 -21.95 -0.24
CA TYR A 75 -20.62 -21.19 -0.16
C TYR A 75 -19.46 -21.98 -0.76
N LYS A 76 -18.69 -21.30 -1.60
CA LYS A 76 -17.45 -21.84 -2.17
C LYS A 76 -16.27 -21.05 -1.64
N TRP A 77 -15.25 -21.76 -1.18
CA TRP A 77 -14.01 -21.15 -0.73
C TRP A 77 -13.26 -20.56 -1.92
N HIS A 78 -12.77 -19.32 -1.74
CA HIS A 78 -11.90 -18.71 -2.74
C HIS A 78 -10.52 -19.34 -2.66
N ASP A 79 -9.93 -19.60 -3.83
CA ASP A 79 -8.56 -20.03 -3.94
C ASP A 79 -7.63 -18.86 -3.60
N SER A 80 -6.48 -19.14 -2.97
CA SER A 80 -5.48 -18.13 -2.67
C SER A 80 -4.93 -17.45 -3.93
N GLU A 81 -4.89 -18.15 -5.05
CA GLU A 81 -4.48 -17.58 -6.34
C GLU A 81 -5.40 -16.46 -6.79
N ASP A 82 -6.70 -16.59 -6.59
CA ASP A 82 -7.65 -15.52 -6.92
C ASP A 82 -7.39 -14.25 -6.12
N VAL A 83 -6.98 -14.40 -4.87
CA VAL A 83 -6.63 -13.26 -4.01
C VAL A 83 -5.44 -12.50 -4.59
N TRP A 84 -4.40 -13.22 -5.00
CA TRP A 84 -3.20 -12.62 -5.58
C TRP A 84 -3.51 -11.91 -6.89
N GLU A 85 -4.34 -12.50 -7.75
CA GLU A 85 -4.76 -11.87 -9.00
C GLU A 85 -5.49 -10.55 -8.74
N ARG A 86 -6.38 -10.51 -7.75
CA ARG A 86 -7.12 -9.30 -7.40
C ARG A 86 -6.21 -8.19 -6.91
N LEU A 87 -5.12 -8.54 -6.25
CA LEU A 87 -4.15 -7.57 -5.74
C LEU A 87 -3.16 -7.11 -6.82
N GLY A 88 -3.18 -7.72 -8.01
CA GLY A 88 -2.29 -7.36 -9.09
C GLY A 88 -0.85 -7.80 -8.89
N ILE A 89 -0.64 -8.86 -8.13
CA ILE A 89 0.68 -9.37 -7.80
C ILE A 89 0.97 -10.64 -8.59
#